data_2776ae6aaf272e425baca95e207cefde
#
_entry.id   2776ae6aaf272e425baca95e207cefde
#
_cell.length_a   1.000
_cell.length_b   1.000
_cell.length_c   1.000
_cell.angle_alpha   90.00
_cell.angle_beta   90.00
_cell.angle_gamma   90.00
#
_symmetry.space_group_name_H-M   'P 1'
#
loop_
_entity.id
_entity.type
_entity.pdbx_description
1 polymer ?
#
loop_
_entity_poly.entity_id
_entity_poly.type
_entity_poly.pdbx_seq_one_letter_code
_entity_poly.pdbx_strand_id
1 'polypeptide(L)'
;MDELAAADAVHVVNGVVAVAYPFSGTPTPHRVELHGLPAVYAMCAIDALGLPAMTGRDGRITSADPHDGTPIAVMARGGTWSWAPATAVVVAGRATDCGTACTSFEVMCPHTVFHASPGSARAYLASHGGLDADILDQGTAVGYGRLNFGTLLTGPA
;
A
#
# COMPACT_ATOMS: atom_id res chain seq x y z
N MET A 1 -16.52 -5.28 -16.48
CA MET A 1 -15.75 -6.09 -15.50
C MET A 1 -14.47 -6.65 -16.17
N ASP A 2 -14.58 -7.23 -17.36
CA ASP A 2 -13.44 -7.85 -18.07
C ASP A 2 -12.31 -6.85 -18.41
N GLU A 3 -12.65 -5.63 -18.80
CA GLU A 3 -11.66 -4.58 -19.07
C GLU A 3 -10.89 -4.15 -17.81
N LEU A 4 -11.57 -4.05 -16.65
CA LEU A 4 -10.93 -3.70 -15.38
C LEU A 4 -10.05 -4.84 -14.86
N ALA A 5 -10.46 -6.09 -15.09
CA ALA A 5 -9.63 -7.26 -14.75
C ALA A 5 -8.40 -7.35 -15.67
N ALA A 6 -8.58 -7.08 -16.97
CA ALA A 6 -7.47 -7.05 -17.93
C ALA A 6 -6.46 -5.91 -17.64
N ALA A 7 -6.94 -4.80 -17.05
CA ALA A 7 -6.11 -3.68 -16.61
C ALA A 7 -5.50 -3.87 -15.22
N ASP A 8 -5.61 -5.05 -14.61
CA ASP A 8 -5.16 -5.36 -13.24
C ASP A 8 -5.81 -4.44 -12.16
N ALA A 9 -6.97 -3.85 -12.47
CA ALA A 9 -7.62 -2.88 -11.59
C ALA A 9 -8.62 -3.51 -10.60
N VAL A 10 -9.22 -4.64 -10.99
CA VAL A 10 -10.22 -5.38 -10.18
C VAL A 10 -10.00 -6.88 -10.33
N HIS A 11 -10.01 -7.60 -9.22
CA HIS A 11 -9.94 -9.06 -9.19
C HIS A 11 -11.17 -9.65 -8.51
N VAL A 12 -11.77 -10.63 -9.16
CA VAL A 12 -12.94 -11.37 -8.64
C VAL A 12 -12.51 -12.80 -8.34
N VAL A 13 -12.70 -13.21 -7.09
CA VAL A 13 -12.42 -14.58 -6.62
C VAL A 13 -13.72 -15.21 -6.15
N ASN A 14 -14.08 -16.35 -6.71
CA ASN A 14 -15.34 -17.05 -6.38
C ASN A 14 -16.61 -16.15 -6.48
N GLY A 15 -16.65 -15.25 -7.48
CA GLY A 15 -17.79 -14.36 -7.71
C GLY A 15 -17.86 -13.14 -6.79
N VAL A 16 -16.86 -12.95 -5.91
CA VAL A 16 -16.76 -11.79 -5.01
C VAL A 16 -15.57 -10.92 -5.42
N VAL A 17 -15.75 -9.61 -5.40
CA VAL A 17 -14.66 -8.66 -5.62
C VAL A 17 -13.68 -8.78 -4.46
N ALA A 18 -12.53 -9.39 -4.70
CA ALA A 18 -11.46 -9.56 -3.72
C ALA A 18 -10.51 -8.35 -3.68
N VAL A 19 -10.30 -7.71 -4.83
CA VAL A 19 -9.47 -6.52 -4.99
C VAL A 19 -10.20 -5.53 -5.89
N ALA A 20 -10.20 -4.26 -5.50
CA ALA A 20 -10.53 -3.13 -6.36
C ALA A 20 -9.55 -2.01 -5.98
N TYR A 21 -8.41 -1.95 -6.67
CA TYR A 21 -7.34 -1.04 -6.28
C TYR A 21 -7.79 0.39 -6.02
N PRO A 22 -7.34 0.99 -4.91
CA PRO A 22 -6.39 0.51 -3.90
C PRO A 22 -6.99 -0.34 -2.75
N PHE A 23 -8.23 -0.77 -2.84
CA PHE A 23 -8.98 -1.44 -1.77
C PHE A 23 -8.80 -2.96 -1.81
N SER A 24 -8.72 -3.54 -0.61
CA SER A 24 -8.84 -4.98 -0.40
C SER A 24 -10.23 -5.34 0.12
N GLY A 25 -10.85 -6.34 -0.47
CA GLY A 25 -12.11 -6.92 0.00
C GLY A 25 -11.95 -7.81 1.25
N THR A 26 -10.72 -8.08 1.67
CA THR A 26 -10.39 -8.86 2.87
C THR A 26 -9.43 -8.08 3.78
N PRO A 27 -9.39 -8.38 5.09
CA PRO A 27 -8.43 -7.76 6.00
C PRO A 27 -6.98 -7.95 5.54
N THR A 28 -6.23 -6.85 5.53
CA THR A 28 -4.79 -6.80 5.33
C THR A 28 -4.13 -6.12 6.53
N PRO A 29 -2.80 -6.12 6.65
CA PRO A 29 -2.11 -5.32 7.67
C PRO A 29 -2.37 -3.81 7.58
N HIS A 30 -2.86 -3.30 6.44
CA HIS A 30 -2.97 -1.89 6.13
C HIS A 30 -4.41 -1.40 6.27
N ARG A 31 -4.82 -1.04 7.49
CA ARG A 31 -6.15 -0.48 7.76
C ARG A 31 -6.13 1.03 7.62
N VAL A 32 -7.08 1.59 6.88
CA VAL A 32 -7.18 3.02 6.59
C VAL A 32 -8.52 3.57 7.08
N GLU A 33 -8.47 4.61 7.88
CA GLU A 33 -9.61 5.39 8.38
C GLU A 33 -9.57 6.77 7.72
N LEU A 34 -10.56 7.09 6.90
CA LEU A 34 -10.70 8.37 6.23
C LEU A 34 -11.81 9.18 6.90
N HIS A 35 -11.61 10.48 7.08
CA HIS A 35 -12.61 11.33 7.72
C HIS A 35 -13.96 11.26 7.00
N GLY A 36 -15.01 10.88 7.74
CA GLY A 36 -16.39 10.77 7.23
C GLY A 36 -16.67 9.57 6.33
N LEU A 37 -15.76 8.58 6.28
CA LEU A 37 -15.97 7.32 5.55
C LEU A 37 -15.78 6.10 6.47
N PRO A 38 -16.41 4.95 6.16
CA PRO A 38 -16.08 3.70 6.83
C PRO A 38 -14.60 3.36 6.70
N ALA A 39 -14.06 2.68 7.70
CA ALA A 39 -12.71 2.15 7.62
C ALA A 39 -12.61 1.07 6.54
N VAL A 40 -11.49 1.04 5.82
CA VAL A 40 -11.21 0.11 4.74
C VAL A 40 -9.85 -0.56 4.94
N TYR A 41 -9.60 -1.61 4.18
CA TYR A 41 -8.27 -2.21 4.03
C TYR A 41 -7.69 -1.85 2.67
N ALA A 42 -6.42 -1.49 2.64
CA ALA A 42 -5.66 -1.27 1.42
C ALA A 42 -4.86 -2.54 1.04
N MET A 43 -4.59 -2.72 -0.24
CA MET A 43 -3.85 -3.88 -0.72
C MET A 43 -2.39 -3.89 -0.25
N CYS A 44 -1.75 -2.72 -0.22
CA CYS A 44 -0.35 -2.56 0.19
C CYS A 44 -0.09 -1.20 0.85
N ALA A 45 1.14 -0.95 1.27
CA ALA A 45 1.53 0.30 1.91
C ALA A 45 1.36 1.53 0.97
N ILE A 46 1.71 1.39 -0.31
CA ILE A 46 1.56 2.48 -1.30
C ILE A 46 0.08 2.76 -1.57
N ASP A 47 -0.74 1.71 -1.67
CA ASP A 47 -2.19 1.84 -1.82
C ASP A 47 -2.82 2.58 -0.63
N ALA A 48 -2.40 2.22 0.59
CA ALA A 48 -2.84 2.90 1.80
C ALA A 48 -2.48 4.40 1.80
N LEU A 49 -1.26 4.74 1.37
CA LEU A 49 -0.80 6.13 1.25
C LEU A 49 -1.52 6.91 0.14
N GLY A 50 -2.03 6.23 -0.88
CA GLY A 50 -2.79 6.83 -1.98
C GLY A 50 -4.21 7.25 -1.61
N LEU A 51 -4.84 6.56 -0.67
CA LEU A 51 -6.27 6.76 -0.32
C LEU A 51 -6.62 8.18 0.16
N PRO A 52 -5.84 8.84 1.03
CA PRO A 52 -6.09 10.25 1.38
C PRO A 52 -6.02 11.18 0.17
N ALA A 53 -5.06 10.99 -0.73
CA ALA A 53 -4.94 11.80 -1.93
C ALA A 53 -6.10 11.56 -2.91
N MET A 54 -6.48 10.30 -3.14
CA MET A 54 -7.59 9.91 -4.00
C MET A 54 -8.92 10.51 -3.57
N THR A 55 -9.15 10.57 -2.26
CA THR A 55 -10.44 11.03 -1.70
C THR A 55 -10.44 12.51 -1.30
N GLY A 56 -9.27 13.17 -1.28
CA GLY A 56 -9.10 14.54 -0.77
C GLY A 56 -9.41 14.66 0.73
N ARG A 57 -9.30 13.58 1.49
CA ARG A 57 -9.68 13.53 2.91
C ARG A 57 -8.48 13.31 3.82
N ASP A 58 -8.57 13.89 5.01
CA ASP A 58 -7.68 13.53 6.11
C ASP A 58 -7.89 12.06 6.49
N GLY A 59 -6.82 11.39 6.91
CA GLY A 59 -6.91 9.97 7.22
C GLY A 59 -5.82 9.48 8.16
N ARG A 60 -6.06 8.29 8.71
CA ARG A 60 -5.12 7.54 9.52
C ARG A 60 -4.93 6.16 8.92
N ILE A 61 -3.68 5.77 8.75
CA ILE A 61 -3.28 4.43 8.35
C ILE A 61 -2.68 3.75 9.59
N THR A 62 -3.10 2.53 9.86
CA THR A 62 -2.49 1.66 10.87
C THR A 62 -1.97 0.40 10.21
N SER A 63 -0.78 -0.02 10.60
CA SER A 63 -0.11 -1.20 10.08
C SER A 63 0.83 -1.78 11.15
N ALA A 64 1.53 -2.85 10.83
CA ALA A 64 2.58 -3.41 11.65
C ALA A 64 3.79 -3.75 10.77
N ASP A 65 4.98 -3.63 11.34
CA ASP A 65 6.22 -4.07 10.71
C ASP A 65 6.20 -5.60 10.57
N PRO A 66 6.34 -6.16 9.36
CA PRO A 66 6.29 -7.61 9.16
C PRO A 66 7.50 -8.35 9.72
N HIS A 67 8.59 -7.64 10.05
CA HIS A 67 9.80 -8.24 10.60
C HIS A 67 9.69 -8.50 12.12
N ASP A 68 9.15 -7.55 12.88
CA ASP A 68 9.16 -7.61 14.35
C ASP A 68 7.81 -7.29 15.01
N GLY A 69 6.78 -6.99 14.22
CA GLY A 69 5.45 -6.66 14.71
C GLY A 69 5.29 -5.26 15.28
N THR A 70 6.31 -4.39 15.20
CA THR A 70 6.24 -3.01 15.70
C THR A 70 5.04 -2.28 15.09
N PRO A 71 4.13 -1.70 15.89
CA PRO A 71 3.00 -0.93 15.38
C PRO A 71 3.46 0.31 14.60
N ILE A 72 2.81 0.56 13.47
CA ILE A 72 3.08 1.73 12.62
C ILE A 72 1.78 2.49 12.43
N ALA A 73 1.83 3.80 12.60
CA ALA A 73 0.73 4.70 12.29
C ALA A 73 1.21 5.84 11.40
N VAL A 74 0.40 6.16 10.39
CA VAL A 74 0.63 7.30 9.49
C VAL A 74 -0.61 8.18 9.51
N MET A 75 -0.43 9.49 9.71
CA MET A 75 -1.52 10.47 9.69
C MET A 75 -1.35 11.39 8.49
N ALA A 76 -2.40 11.55 7.71
CA ALA A 76 -2.54 12.59 6.70
C ALA A 76 -3.53 13.65 7.22
N ARG A 77 -3.08 14.88 7.42
CA ARG A 77 -3.92 15.98 7.90
C ARG A 77 -3.57 17.29 7.20
N GLY A 78 -4.54 17.93 6.53
CA GLY A 78 -4.34 19.20 5.86
C GLY A 78 -3.18 19.20 4.87
N GLY A 79 -2.95 18.08 4.17
CA GLY A 79 -1.83 17.92 3.24
C GLY A 79 -0.48 17.60 3.89
N THR A 80 -0.40 17.58 5.22
CA THR A 80 0.80 17.23 6.00
C THR A 80 0.75 15.76 6.42
N TRP A 81 1.92 15.11 6.45
CA TRP A 81 2.07 13.73 6.85
C TRP A 81 2.91 13.60 8.10
N SER A 82 2.50 12.76 9.02
CA SER A 82 3.29 12.39 10.20
C SER A 82 3.28 10.88 10.39
N TRP A 83 4.40 10.34 10.87
CA TRP A 83 4.66 8.91 10.96
C TRP A 83 5.10 8.53 12.38
N ALA A 84 4.59 7.43 12.87
CA ALA A 84 4.98 6.85 14.14
C ALA A 84 5.26 5.33 13.93
N PRO A 85 6.50 4.89 14.12
CA PRO A 85 7.69 5.71 14.50
C PRO A 85 8.11 6.68 13.39
N ALA A 86 8.78 7.78 13.76
CA ALA A 86 9.26 8.79 12.82
C ALA A 86 10.35 8.25 11.86
N THR A 87 10.94 7.10 12.18
CA THR A 87 11.93 6.37 11.37
C THR A 87 11.30 5.41 10.35
N ALA A 88 9.96 5.30 10.33
CA ALA A 88 9.29 4.35 9.45
C ALA A 88 9.56 4.65 7.96
N VAL A 89 9.64 3.57 7.20
CA VAL A 89 9.91 3.55 5.75
C VAL A 89 8.97 2.56 5.07
N VAL A 90 8.99 2.52 3.75
CA VAL A 90 8.25 1.52 2.95
C VAL A 90 9.26 0.69 2.16
N VAL A 91 9.15 -0.62 2.21
CA VAL A 91 9.74 -1.51 1.20
C VAL A 91 8.76 -1.58 0.03
N ALA A 92 9.21 -1.25 -1.16
CA ALA A 92 8.48 -1.48 -2.40
C ALA A 92 9.14 -2.65 -3.11
N GLY A 93 8.56 -3.84 -2.93
CA GLY A 93 9.14 -5.09 -3.38
C GLY A 93 8.33 -5.77 -4.48
N ARG A 94 9.02 -6.60 -5.25
CA ARG A 94 8.43 -7.48 -6.25
C ARG A 94 9.11 -8.85 -6.20
N ALA A 95 8.32 -9.92 -6.18
CA ALA A 95 8.83 -11.27 -6.33
C ALA A 95 9.45 -11.48 -7.72
N THR A 96 10.63 -12.08 -7.79
CA THR A 96 11.39 -12.28 -9.05
C THR A 96 11.13 -13.63 -9.71
N ASP A 97 10.54 -14.59 -8.98
CA ASP A 97 10.30 -15.96 -9.43
C ASP A 97 8.96 -16.14 -10.16
N CYS A 98 8.24 -15.06 -10.40
CA CYS A 98 6.97 -15.10 -11.09
C CYS A 98 7.12 -15.00 -12.61
N GLY A 99 6.46 -15.90 -13.34
CA GLY A 99 6.38 -15.85 -14.80
C GLY A 99 5.60 -14.63 -15.31
N THR A 100 5.40 -14.53 -16.62
CA THR A 100 4.83 -13.34 -17.30
C THR A 100 3.34 -13.07 -17.05
N ALA A 101 2.64 -13.90 -16.29
CA ALA A 101 1.18 -13.82 -16.11
C ALA A 101 0.74 -13.46 -14.67
N CYS A 102 1.63 -12.88 -13.84
CA CYS A 102 1.29 -12.59 -12.45
C CYS A 102 0.73 -11.19 -12.29
N THR A 103 -0.32 -11.09 -11.49
CA THR A 103 -0.98 -9.84 -11.14
C THR A 103 -0.21 -9.08 -10.04
N SER A 104 -0.40 -7.78 -9.95
CA SER A 104 0.26 -6.96 -8.93
C SER A 104 -0.05 -7.43 -7.51
N PHE A 105 -1.27 -7.91 -7.25
CA PHE A 105 -1.67 -8.38 -5.94
C PHE A 105 -0.96 -9.70 -5.53
N GLU A 106 -0.45 -10.48 -6.48
CA GLU A 106 0.32 -11.70 -6.21
C GLU A 106 1.80 -11.42 -6.00
N VAL A 107 2.39 -10.48 -6.74
CA VAL A 107 3.84 -10.33 -6.80
C VAL A 107 4.37 -9.03 -6.20
N MET A 108 3.55 -7.97 -6.07
CA MET A 108 3.97 -6.66 -5.56
C MET A 108 3.35 -6.35 -4.21
N CYS A 109 2.03 -6.43 -4.10
CA CYS A 109 1.32 -6.01 -2.89
C CYS A 109 1.78 -6.74 -1.62
N PRO A 110 2.04 -8.07 -1.62
CA PRO A 110 2.53 -8.77 -0.43
C PRO A 110 3.91 -8.30 0.04
N HIS A 111 4.69 -7.65 -0.85
CA HIS A 111 6.06 -7.21 -0.60
C HIS A 111 6.20 -5.68 -0.59
N THR A 112 5.08 -4.95 -0.70
CA THR A 112 5.05 -3.49 -0.58
C THR A 112 4.46 -3.12 0.78
N VAL A 113 5.33 -3.02 1.78
CA VAL A 113 4.97 -3.03 3.21
C VAL A 113 5.68 -1.93 3.99
N PHE A 114 5.04 -1.47 5.08
CA PHE A 114 5.66 -0.55 6.02
C PHE A 114 6.66 -1.26 6.91
N HIS A 115 7.76 -0.57 7.24
CA HIS A 115 8.72 -0.96 8.26
C HIS A 115 8.95 0.17 9.26
N ALA A 116 9.16 -0.18 10.52
CA ALA A 116 9.36 0.80 11.61
C ALA A 116 10.68 1.57 11.47
N SER A 117 11.64 1.03 10.72
CA SER A 117 12.94 1.66 10.46
C SER A 117 13.62 1.09 9.22
N PRO A 118 14.61 1.81 8.65
CA PRO A 118 15.47 1.26 7.59
C PRO A 118 16.26 0.01 8.03
N GLY A 119 16.54 -0.13 9.33
CA GLY A 119 17.18 -1.33 9.89
C GLY A 119 16.29 -2.55 9.78
N SER A 120 15.02 -2.43 10.19
CA SER A 120 14.02 -3.48 10.06
C SER A 120 13.79 -3.85 8.59
N ALA A 121 13.65 -2.86 7.71
CA ALA A 121 13.48 -3.09 6.28
C ALA A 121 14.64 -3.92 5.69
N ARG A 122 15.90 -3.58 6.03
CA ARG A 122 17.06 -4.36 5.58
C ARG A 122 17.08 -5.78 6.15
N ALA A 123 16.71 -5.96 7.40
CA ALA A 123 16.62 -7.29 8.01
C ALA A 123 15.55 -8.15 7.35
N TYR A 124 14.40 -7.54 7.05
CA TYR A 124 13.33 -8.19 6.28
C TYR A 124 13.84 -8.65 4.91
N LEU A 125 14.46 -7.77 4.14
CA LEU A 125 14.99 -8.11 2.79
C LEU A 125 16.08 -9.17 2.85
N ALA A 126 16.94 -9.15 3.87
CA ALA A 126 17.97 -10.17 4.06
C ALA A 126 17.40 -11.58 4.32
N SER A 127 16.20 -11.66 4.92
CA SER A 127 15.50 -12.92 5.20
C SER A 127 14.56 -13.37 4.08
N HIS A 128 14.30 -12.52 3.08
CA HIS A 128 13.40 -12.78 1.95
C HIS A 128 14.19 -12.73 0.63
N GLY A 129 14.93 -13.80 0.33
CA GLY A 129 15.59 -13.94 -0.98
C GLY A 129 14.56 -13.97 -2.11
N GLY A 130 14.95 -13.48 -3.30
CA GLY A 130 14.07 -13.49 -4.48
C GLY A 130 13.11 -12.29 -4.56
N LEU A 131 13.39 -11.23 -3.82
CA LEU A 131 12.73 -9.93 -3.97
C LEU A 131 13.64 -8.94 -4.69
N ASP A 132 13.09 -8.30 -5.73
CA ASP A 132 13.61 -7.03 -6.26
C ASP A 132 12.90 -5.90 -5.52
N ALA A 133 13.62 -5.10 -4.75
CA ALA A 133 12.98 -4.17 -3.83
C ALA A 133 13.84 -2.95 -3.50
N ASP A 134 13.13 -1.81 -3.35
CA ASP A 134 13.68 -0.55 -2.87
C ASP A 134 13.15 -0.22 -1.47
N ILE A 135 13.98 0.42 -0.65
CA ILE A 135 13.55 1.02 0.61
C ILE A 135 13.28 2.51 0.35
N LEU A 136 12.01 2.88 0.39
CA LEU A 136 11.55 4.23 0.11
C LEU A 136 11.46 5.04 1.41
N ASP A 137 11.95 6.27 1.38
CA ASP A 137 11.64 7.24 2.43
C ASP A 137 10.17 7.66 2.40
N GLN A 138 9.74 8.35 3.46
CA GLN A 138 8.34 8.74 3.66
C GLN A 138 7.81 9.63 2.52
N GLY A 139 8.62 10.61 2.07
CA GLY A 139 8.24 11.55 1.00
C GLY A 139 8.06 10.84 -0.33
N THR A 140 8.99 9.98 -0.67
CA THR A 140 8.97 9.16 -1.89
C THR A 140 7.77 8.21 -1.89
N ALA A 141 7.52 7.52 -0.78
CA ALA A 141 6.39 6.60 -0.66
C ALA A 141 5.03 7.32 -0.81
N VAL A 142 4.85 8.47 -0.16
CA VAL A 142 3.65 9.32 -0.33
C VAL A 142 3.53 9.79 -1.79
N GLY A 143 4.65 10.16 -2.41
CA GLY A 143 4.70 10.55 -3.82
C GLY A 143 4.16 9.47 -4.75
N TYR A 144 4.56 8.21 -4.56
CA TYR A 144 4.02 7.08 -5.33
C TYR A 144 2.52 6.87 -5.09
N GLY A 145 2.05 6.94 -3.85
CA GLY A 145 0.62 6.85 -3.55
C GLY A 145 -0.20 7.92 -4.27
N ARG A 146 0.28 9.17 -4.28
CA ARG A 146 -0.35 10.27 -5.01
C ARG A 146 -0.32 10.08 -6.52
N LEU A 147 0.81 9.63 -7.07
CA LEU A 147 0.97 9.40 -8.50
C LEU A 147 -0.01 8.33 -9.00
N ASN A 148 -0.14 7.24 -8.25
CA ASN A 148 -0.97 6.11 -8.66
C ASN A 148 -2.47 6.40 -8.52
N PHE A 149 -2.88 7.12 -7.47
CA PHE A 149 -4.30 7.19 -7.08
C PHE A 149 -4.85 8.62 -6.97
N GLY A 150 -4.02 9.64 -6.89
CA GLY A 150 -4.45 11.01 -6.57
C GLY A 150 -5.46 11.64 -7.52
N THR A 151 -5.52 11.18 -8.77
CA THR A 151 -6.45 11.69 -9.80
C THR A 151 -7.60 10.75 -10.14
N LEU A 152 -7.66 9.55 -9.55
CA LEU A 152 -8.62 8.51 -9.91
C LEU A 152 -10.09 8.96 -9.78
N LEU A 153 -10.41 9.75 -8.75
CA LEU A 153 -11.78 10.25 -8.53
C LEU A 153 -12.00 11.69 -9.02
N THR A 154 -10.93 12.43 -9.28
CA THR A 154 -11.01 13.86 -9.67
C THR A 154 -10.77 14.07 -11.17
N GLY A 155 -10.25 13.07 -11.89
CA GLY A 155 -9.80 13.21 -13.27
C GLY A 155 -8.50 14.03 -13.39
N PRO A 156 -7.87 14.03 -14.57
CA PRO A 156 -6.74 14.94 -14.83
C PRO A 156 -7.24 16.39 -14.77
N ALA A 157 -6.49 17.24 -14.09
CA ALA A 157 -6.74 18.69 -14.07
C ALA A 157 -6.47 19.30 -15.44
#